data_8ce8e948331d73589089f43990c12fa8
#
_entry.id   8ce8e948331d73589089f43990c12fa8
#
_cell.length_a   1.000
_cell.length_b   1.000
_cell.length_c   1.000
_cell.angle_alpha   90.00
_cell.angle_beta   90.00
_cell.angle_gamma   90.00
#
_symmetry.space_group_name_H-M   'P 1'
#
loop_
_entity.id
_entity.type
_entity.pdbx_description
1 polymer ?
#
loop_
_entity_poly.entity_id
_entity_poly.type
_entity_poly.pdbx_seq_one_letter_code
_entity_poly.pdbx_strand_id
1 'polypeptide(L)'
;MKLTTCGALLLAVALVGCTDRAQDRVSSLTERAKSLFSSSGSTEQAPLTPDLLAQLTSWDAIGMNLAYVQQRVGPAIRSEDHQHHFKVQGCQLVLKSDQQDKAIRSVQVAITPGCDVDVGGLLGMPQRQPLTTLTFGKFDDALGAGQYLADCLRDCGNAYVPSVYLEAQGSRALQFKQVMLTAELATDPAIQAAGQWADAMVAKESEDWVVRDLAFNCQPQKYRDVAAKALRTLQPDFFSFGDALAFPKCPTAEAAVNSEPKAGTPTGMVMVPQPVGPCDMDYDKRLHAAGLKANEVVIHGPDEQDFEGYGCAYRVTPAPGNSVPPGSTVTYRSAWEGG
;
A
#
# COMPACT_ATOMS: atom_id res chain seq x y z
N MET A 1 22.18 -54.25 12.00
CA MET A 1 21.57 -55.46 12.64
C MET A 1 20.07 -55.26 12.75
N LYS A 2 19.37 -56.32 12.32
CA LYS A 2 17.95 -56.69 12.40
C LYS A 2 16.99 -56.01 11.45
N LEU A 3 16.78 -56.79 10.35
CA LEU A 3 15.55 -56.94 9.58
C LEU A 3 14.37 -57.31 10.50
N THR A 4 13.18 -56.86 10.16
CA THR A 4 11.99 -57.60 10.46
C THR A 4 11.00 -57.46 9.29
N THR A 5 10.82 -58.55 8.63
CA THR A 5 9.84 -59.01 7.67
C THR A 5 8.46 -59.16 8.34
N CYS A 6 7.40 -58.78 7.60
CA CYS A 6 6.03 -59.35 7.78
C CYS A 6 5.23 -58.88 6.57
N GLY A 7 4.51 -59.66 5.81
CA GLY A 7 3.89 -60.91 6.02
C GLY A 7 2.79 -60.94 4.95
N ALA A 8 2.99 -61.74 3.90
CA ALA A 8 2.02 -61.93 2.83
C ALA A 8 0.83 -62.75 3.40
N LEU A 9 -0.39 -62.26 3.26
CA LEU A 9 -1.61 -63.02 3.49
C LEU A 9 -2.20 -63.38 2.13
N LEU A 10 -1.92 -64.60 1.69
CA LEU A 10 -2.56 -65.30 0.59
C LEU A 10 -3.92 -65.86 1.09
N LEU A 11 -5.02 -65.31 0.59
CA LEU A 11 -6.32 -65.96 0.70
C LEU A 11 -6.63 -66.61 -0.64
N ALA A 12 -6.50 -67.93 -0.65
CA ALA A 12 -6.97 -68.79 -1.70
C ALA A 12 -8.52 -68.90 -1.60
N VAL A 13 -9.27 -68.46 -2.60
CA VAL A 13 -10.69 -68.73 -2.76
C VAL A 13 -10.85 -69.67 -3.96
N ALA A 14 -11.46 -70.80 -3.64
CA ALA A 14 -11.70 -71.91 -4.53
C ALA A 14 -12.57 -71.52 -5.74
N LEU A 15 -12.21 -72.11 -6.88
CA LEU A 15 -12.96 -72.16 -8.11
C LEU A 15 -14.25 -73.05 -7.92
N VAL A 16 -15.38 -72.39 -8.13
CA VAL A 16 -16.60 -73.12 -8.62
C VAL A 16 -17.12 -72.28 -9.77
N GLY A 17 -17.17 -72.89 -10.94
CA GLY A 17 -17.59 -72.27 -12.19
C GLY A 17 -19.04 -71.82 -12.18
N CYS A 18 -19.29 -70.77 -12.96
CA CYS A 18 -20.50 -70.61 -13.76
C CYS A 18 -20.44 -69.31 -14.58
N THR A 19 -20.56 -69.47 -15.87
CA THR A 19 -21.12 -68.56 -16.89
C THR A 19 -20.46 -67.23 -17.15
N ASP A 20 -20.15 -66.99 -18.43
CA ASP A 20 -19.64 -65.80 -19.12
C ASP A 20 -20.30 -64.47 -18.77
N ARG A 21 -21.47 -64.49 -18.12
CA ARG A 21 -22.16 -63.27 -17.69
C ARG A 21 -21.61 -62.60 -16.42
N ALA A 22 -20.83 -63.32 -15.63
CA ALA A 22 -20.22 -62.75 -14.40
C ALA A 22 -18.91 -61.98 -14.67
N GLN A 23 -18.20 -62.35 -15.72
CA GLN A 23 -16.94 -61.67 -16.09
C GLN A 23 -17.17 -60.26 -16.65
N ASP A 24 -18.24 -60.07 -17.45
CA ASP A 24 -18.58 -58.73 -17.98
C ASP A 24 -19.01 -57.72 -16.91
N ARG A 25 -19.59 -58.20 -15.81
CA ARG A 25 -19.99 -57.30 -14.70
C ARG A 25 -18.80 -56.91 -13.80
N VAL A 26 -17.81 -57.76 -13.68
CA VAL A 26 -16.61 -57.46 -12.87
C VAL A 26 -15.70 -56.49 -13.64
N SER A 27 -15.55 -56.64 -14.94
CA SER A 27 -14.79 -55.70 -15.78
C SER A 27 -15.41 -54.27 -15.80
N SER A 28 -16.75 -54.19 -15.84
CA SER A 28 -17.44 -52.89 -15.82
C SER A 28 -17.36 -52.17 -14.47
N LEU A 29 -17.25 -52.92 -13.36
CA LEU A 29 -17.07 -52.34 -12.03
C LEU A 29 -15.64 -51.85 -11.79
N THR A 30 -14.63 -52.57 -12.33
CA THR A 30 -13.22 -52.12 -12.24
C THR A 30 -12.93 -50.93 -13.11
N GLU A 31 -13.57 -50.84 -14.28
CA GLU A 31 -13.47 -49.63 -15.12
C GLU A 31 -14.13 -48.39 -14.48
N ARG A 32 -15.32 -48.59 -13.86
CA ARG A 32 -15.99 -47.52 -13.11
C ARG A 32 -15.24 -47.13 -11.85
N ALA A 33 -14.60 -48.05 -11.12
CA ALA A 33 -13.76 -47.74 -9.99
C ALA A 33 -12.51 -46.96 -10.44
N LYS A 34 -11.87 -47.33 -11.54
CA LYS A 34 -10.75 -46.57 -12.10
C LYS A 34 -11.14 -45.13 -12.51
N SER A 35 -12.34 -44.94 -13.09
CA SER A 35 -12.79 -43.58 -13.45
C SER A 35 -13.11 -42.71 -12.24
N LEU A 36 -13.53 -43.33 -11.11
CA LEU A 36 -13.79 -42.57 -9.86
C LEU A 36 -12.52 -42.25 -9.09
N PHE A 37 -11.44 -43.05 -9.22
CA PHE A 37 -10.15 -42.74 -8.61
C PHE A 37 -9.24 -41.85 -9.49
N SER A 38 -9.57 -41.70 -10.78
CA SER A 38 -8.88 -40.77 -11.68
C SER A 38 -9.38 -39.33 -11.57
N SER A 39 -10.44 -39.09 -10.79
CA SER A 39 -10.96 -37.74 -10.50
C SER A 39 -10.62 -37.22 -9.10
N SER A 40 -9.56 -37.76 -8.46
CA SER A 40 -8.86 -37.04 -7.41
C SER A 40 -8.14 -35.90 -8.11
N GLY A 41 -8.89 -34.81 -8.31
CA GLY A 41 -8.35 -33.56 -8.81
C GLY A 41 -7.26 -33.09 -7.87
N SER A 42 -6.02 -33.36 -8.21
CA SER A 42 -4.98 -32.37 -8.05
C SER A 42 -5.61 -31.11 -8.64
N THR A 43 -5.81 -30.12 -7.84
CA THR A 43 -5.97 -28.75 -8.33
C THR A 43 -4.60 -28.44 -8.96
N GLU A 44 -4.41 -28.93 -10.18
CA GLU A 44 -3.30 -28.55 -11.02
C GLU A 44 -3.50 -27.06 -11.24
N GLN A 45 -2.82 -26.27 -10.41
CA GLN A 45 -2.69 -24.85 -10.60
C GLN A 45 -2.25 -24.72 -12.05
N ALA A 46 -3.14 -24.23 -12.91
CA ALA A 46 -2.83 -24.02 -14.31
C ALA A 46 -1.47 -23.31 -14.34
N PRO A 47 -0.46 -23.82 -15.09
CA PRO A 47 0.86 -23.24 -15.07
C PRO A 47 0.72 -21.75 -15.30
N LEU A 48 1.28 -20.96 -14.38
CA LEU A 48 1.30 -19.49 -14.48
C LEU A 48 1.90 -19.22 -15.85
N THR A 49 1.06 -18.84 -16.82
CA THR A 49 1.57 -18.48 -18.12
C THR A 49 2.54 -17.34 -17.91
N PRO A 50 3.77 -17.36 -18.47
CA PRO A 50 4.79 -16.32 -18.29
C PRO A 50 4.28 -14.91 -18.55
N ASP A 51 3.13 -14.81 -19.18
CA ASP A 51 2.45 -13.62 -19.65
C ASP A 51 1.59 -12.91 -18.58
N LEU A 52 1.27 -13.54 -17.43
CA LEU A 52 0.35 -12.92 -16.47
C LEU A 52 0.97 -11.71 -15.76
N LEU A 53 2.26 -11.76 -15.40
CA LEU A 53 2.95 -10.60 -14.84
C LEU A 53 2.97 -9.45 -15.87
N ALA A 54 3.28 -9.75 -17.13
CA ALA A 54 3.25 -8.77 -18.22
C ALA A 54 1.86 -8.15 -18.39
N GLN A 55 0.79 -8.95 -18.31
CA GLN A 55 -0.59 -8.45 -18.35
C GLN A 55 -0.89 -7.54 -17.16
N LEU A 56 -0.53 -7.96 -15.93
CA LEU A 56 -0.76 -7.18 -14.72
C LEU A 56 0.09 -5.90 -14.63
N THR A 57 1.16 -5.81 -15.41
CA THR A 57 2.05 -4.65 -15.48
C THR A 57 1.92 -3.91 -16.82
N SER A 58 0.77 -4.01 -17.44
CA SER A 58 0.39 -3.27 -18.65
C SER A 58 -0.97 -2.57 -18.46
N TRP A 59 -1.35 -1.72 -19.42
CA TRP A 59 -2.67 -1.06 -19.39
C TRP A 59 -3.84 -2.04 -19.41
N ASP A 60 -3.63 -3.28 -19.84
CA ASP A 60 -4.67 -4.32 -19.90
C ASP A 60 -5.10 -4.76 -18.47
N ALA A 61 -4.30 -4.49 -17.46
CA ALA A 61 -4.66 -4.75 -16.06
C ALA A 61 -5.85 -3.89 -15.62
N ILE A 62 -5.98 -2.67 -16.16
CA ILE A 62 -7.02 -1.74 -15.73
C ILE A 62 -8.39 -2.17 -16.29
N GLY A 63 -9.33 -2.43 -15.40
CA GLY A 63 -10.64 -3.02 -15.71
C GLY A 63 -10.66 -4.55 -15.63
N MET A 64 -9.50 -5.21 -15.46
CA MET A 64 -9.46 -6.67 -15.28
C MET A 64 -10.22 -7.07 -14.02
N ASN A 65 -10.89 -8.22 -14.10
CA ASN A 65 -11.66 -8.74 -12.96
C ASN A 65 -10.70 -9.26 -11.87
N LEU A 66 -10.83 -8.76 -10.65
CA LEU A 66 -9.99 -9.16 -9.51
C LEU A 66 -10.10 -10.65 -9.19
N ALA A 67 -11.31 -11.23 -9.26
CA ALA A 67 -11.51 -12.66 -9.03
C ALA A 67 -10.78 -13.53 -10.08
N TYR A 68 -10.69 -13.08 -11.32
CA TYR A 68 -9.88 -13.74 -12.35
C TYR A 68 -8.39 -13.75 -11.96
N VAL A 69 -7.87 -12.62 -11.48
CA VAL A 69 -6.47 -12.55 -11.00
C VAL A 69 -6.26 -13.52 -9.84
N GLN A 70 -7.14 -13.51 -8.84
CA GLN A 70 -7.07 -14.40 -7.69
C GLN A 70 -7.13 -15.89 -8.09
N GLN A 71 -7.92 -16.21 -9.09
CA GLN A 71 -7.98 -17.58 -9.63
C GLN A 71 -6.64 -18.02 -10.25
N ARG A 72 -5.90 -17.06 -10.84
CA ARG A 72 -4.64 -17.35 -11.57
C ARG A 72 -3.41 -17.33 -10.67
N VAL A 73 -3.33 -16.45 -9.70
CA VAL A 73 -2.15 -16.27 -8.83
C VAL A 73 -2.38 -16.74 -7.38
N GLY A 74 -3.61 -17.10 -7.04
CA GLY A 74 -4.02 -17.40 -5.68
C GLY A 74 -4.63 -16.17 -4.97
N PRO A 75 -5.11 -16.34 -3.73
CA PRO A 75 -5.69 -15.25 -2.96
C PRO A 75 -4.65 -14.17 -2.67
N ALA A 76 -5.12 -12.94 -2.46
CA ALA A 76 -4.27 -11.85 -2.00
C ALA A 76 -3.63 -12.22 -0.64
N ILE A 77 -2.36 -11.86 -0.45
CA ILE A 77 -1.63 -12.05 0.81
C ILE A 77 -2.28 -11.21 1.93
N ARG A 78 -2.72 -9.99 1.56
CA ARG A 78 -3.43 -9.05 2.42
C ARG A 78 -4.41 -8.26 1.58
N SER A 79 -5.56 -7.90 2.16
CA SER A 79 -6.53 -7.00 1.53
C SER A 79 -7.01 -6.00 2.57
N GLU A 80 -7.00 -4.70 2.21
CA GLU A 80 -7.36 -3.58 3.07
C GLU A 80 -7.77 -2.40 2.17
N ASP A 81 -8.87 -1.75 2.47
CA ASP A 81 -9.35 -0.55 1.76
C ASP A 81 -9.35 -0.68 0.23
N HIS A 82 -9.85 -1.82 -0.28
CA HIS A 82 -9.85 -2.16 -1.70
C HIS A 82 -8.44 -2.29 -2.33
N GLN A 83 -7.40 -2.40 -1.51
CA GLN A 83 -6.04 -2.70 -1.94
C GLN A 83 -5.73 -4.17 -1.65
N HIS A 84 -5.28 -4.88 -2.67
CA HIS A 84 -5.02 -6.32 -2.61
C HIS A 84 -3.56 -6.58 -2.94
N HIS A 85 -2.81 -7.10 -1.97
CA HIS A 85 -1.39 -7.36 -2.08
C HIS A 85 -1.13 -8.75 -2.63
N PHE A 86 -0.31 -8.83 -3.66
CA PHE A 86 0.08 -10.07 -4.32
C PHE A 86 1.59 -10.19 -4.46
N LYS A 87 2.08 -11.43 -4.57
CA LYS A 87 3.44 -11.72 -5.01
C LYS A 87 3.37 -12.56 -6.27
N VAL A 88 3.77 -12.00 -7.41
CA VAL A 88 3.68 -12.65 -8.72
C VAL A 88 5.06 -12.69 -9.34
N GLN A 89 5.61 -13.88 -9.58
CA GLN A 89 6.93 -14.08 -10.20
C GLN A 89 8.07 -13.24 -9.57
N GLY A 90 8.05 -13.11 -8.24
CA GLY A 90 9.05 -12.33 -7.50
C GLY A 90 8.68 -10.86 -7.30
N CYS A 91 7.77 -10.29 -8.09
CA CYS A 91 7.28 -8.94 -7.93
C CYS A 91 6.22 -8.83 -6.83
N GLN A 92 6.29 -7.79 -6.04
CA GLN A 92 5.24 -7.40 -5.11
C GLN A 92 4.34 -6.38 -5.81
N LEU A 93 3.05 -6.71 -5.88
CA LEU A 93 2.03 -5.89 -6.54
C LEU A 93 0.96 -5.51 -5.53
N VAL A 94 0.48 -4.27 -5.60
CA VAL A 94 -0.76 -3.84 -4.96
C VAL A 94 -1.75 -3.51 -6.05
N LEU A 95 -2.86 -4.25 -6.11
CA LEU A 95 -3.95 -4.02 -7.03
C LEU A 95 -5.07 -3.30 -6.28
N LYS A 96 -5.36 -2.08 -6.64
CA LYS A 96 -6.52 -1.36 -6.09
C LYS A 96 -7.72 -1.62 -6.97
N SER A 97 -8.81 -2.09 -6.36
CA SER A 97 -10.07 -2.35 -7.04
C SER A 97 -11.05 -1.18 -6.96
N ASP A 98 -12.17 -1.31 -7.63
CA ASP A 98 -13.34 -0.47 -7.43
C ASP A 98 -13.99 -0.76 -6.06
N GLN A 99 -14.98 0.04 -5.67
CA GLN A 99 -15.68 -0.10 -4.40
C GLN A 99 -16.44 -1.44 -4.22
N GLN A 100 -16.63 -2.20 -5.28
CA GLN A 100 -17.28 -3.51 -5.27
C GLN A 100 -16.28 -4.66 -5.32
N ASP A 101 -14.98 -4.39 -5.27
CA ASP A 101 -13.88 -5.36 -5.40
C ASP A 101 -13.98 -6.22 -6.66
N LYS A 102 -14.45 -5.64 -7.76
CA LYS A 102 -14.68 -6.33 -9.04
C LYS A 102 -13.61 -6.03 -10.07
N ALA A 103 -13.34 -4.76 -10.33
CA ALA A 103 -12.46 -4.31 -11.40
C ALA A 103 -11.23 -3.62 -10.85
N ILE A 104 -10.04 -3.94 -11.39
CA ILE A 104 -8.79 -3.28 -11.05
C ILE A 104 -8.82 -1.85 -11.59
N ARG A 105 -8.52 -0.88 -10.72
CA ARG A 105 -8.48 0.56 -11.04
C ARG A 105 -7.06 1.10 -11.09
N SER A 106 -6.16 0.55 -10.29
CA SER A 106 -4.75 0.89 -10.35
C SER A 106 -3.87 -0.29 -9.93
N VAL A 107 -2.65 -0.26 -10.39
CA VAL A 107 -1.60 -1.23 -10.06
C VAL A 107 -0.41 -0.45 -9.53
N GLN A 108 0.14 -0.91 -8.41
CA GLN A 108 1.42 -0.46 -7.88
C GLN A 108 2.38 -1.64 -7.86
N VAL A 109 3.60 -1.40 -8.31
CA VAL A 109 4.69 -2.38 -8.38
C VAL A 109 5.81 -1.89 -7.48
N ALA A 110 6.22 -2.70 -6.49
CA ALA A 110 7.41 -2.41 -5.70
C ALA A 110 8.67 -2.68 -6.54
N ILE A 111 9.60 -1.73 -6.53
CA ILE A 111 10.84 -1.82 -7.30
C ILE A 111 11.88 -2.56 -6.48
N THR A 112 12.04 -3.83 -6.76
CA THR A 112 13.00 -4.70 -6.08
C THR A 112 13.90 -5.42 -7.10
N PRO A 113 15.11 -5.83 -6.73
CA PRO A 113 16.04 -6.50 -7.65
C PRO A 113 15.47 -7.76 -8.31
N GLY A 114 14.52 -8.43 -7.67
CA GLY A 114 13.86 -9.64 -8.19
C GLY A 114 12.65 -9.37 -9.09
N CYS A 115 12.29 -8.11 -9.33
CA CYS A 115 11.14 -7.72 -10.13
C CYS A 115 11.57 -7.07 -11.45
N ASP A 116 11.79 -7.88 -12.48
CA ASP A 116 12.19 -7.39 -13.82
C ASP A 116 10.97 -7.15 -14.73
N VAL A 117 10.31 -6.01 -14.52
CA VAL A 117 9.16 -5.56 -15.30
C VAL A 117 9.59 -4.54 -16.33
N ASP A 118 9.06 -4.65 -17.54
CA ASP A 118 9.23 -3.66 -18.60
C ASP A 118 8.09 -2.64 -18.57
N VAL A 119 8.41 -1.40 -18.25
CA VAL A 119 7.44 -0.29 -18.21
C VAL A 119 7.50 0.63 -19.42
N GLY A 120 8.32 0.29 -20.43
CA GLY A 120 8.47 1.10 -21.66
C GLY A 120 7.13 1.36 -22.35
N GLY A 121 6.28 0.33 -22.45
CA GLY A 121 4.94 0.47 -23.06
C GLY A 121 4.00 1.38 -22.27
N LEU A 122 4.07 1.38 -20.93
CA LEU A 122 3.30 2.28 -20.07
C LEU A 122 3.74 3.74 -20.23
N LEU A 123 5.04 3.95 -20.47
CA LEU A 123 5.64 5.29 -20.68
C LEU A 123 5.60 5.74 -22.12
N GLY A 124 5.10 4.90 -23.07
CA GLY A 124 5.09 5.20 -24.49
C GLY A 124 6.46 5.20 -25.16
N MET A 125 7.45 4.56 -24.51
CA MET A 125 8.80 4.43 -25.05
C MET A 125 8.85 3.32 -26.11
N PRO A 126 9.57 3.50 -27.22
CA PRO A 126 9.70 2.47 -28.26
C PRO A 126 10.61 1.32 -27.85
N GLN A 127 11.49 1.53 -26.87
CA GLN A 127 12.42 0.55 -26.34
C GLN A 127 12.01 0.06 -24.97
N ARG A 128 12.52 -1.14 -24.61
CA ARG A 128 12.36 -1.69 -23.28
C ARG A 128 12.95 -0.76 -22.21
N GLN A 129 12.18 -0.50 -21.16
CA GLN A 129 12.61 0.23 -19.96
C GLN A 129 12.42 -0.67 -18.74
N PRO A 130 13.50 -1.34 -18.27
CA PRO A 130 13.41 -2.11 -17.03
C PRO A 130 13.10 -1.22 -15.85
N LEU A 131 12.14 -1.64 -15.02
CA LEU A 131 11.69 -0.91 -13.85
C LEU A 131 12.83 -0.65 -12.86
N THR A 132 13.72 -1.63 -12.67
CA THR A 132 14.88 -1.55 -11.76
C THR A 132 15.92 -0.51 -12.14
N THR A 133 15.88 0.00 -13.37
CA THR A 133 16.81 1.04 -13.84
C THR A 133 16.14 2.39 -14.04
N LEU A 134 14.85 2.48 -13.69
CA LEU A 134 14.08 3.72 -13.79
C LEU A 134 14.53 4.71 -12.72
N THR A 135 14.65 5.98 -13.09
CA THR A 135 14.88 7.09 -12.18
C THR A 135 13.83 8.16 -12.42
N PHE A 136 13.67 9.08 -11.49
CA PHE A 136 12.78 10.22 -11.67
C PHE A 136 13.12 11.00 -12.95
N GLY A 137 14.41 11.20 -13.24
CA GLY A 137 14.83 11.89 -14.46
C GLY A 137 14.47 11.14 -15.74
N LYS A 138 14.67 9.82 -15.81
CA LYS A 138 14.29 9.03 -17.00
C LYS A 138 12.77 9.03 -17.23
N PHE A 139 12.00 8.96 -16.16
CA PHE A 139 10.55 9.04 -16.23
C PHE A 139 10.09 10.41 -16.74
N ASP A 140 10.67 11.49 -16.19
CA ASP A 140 10.35 12.85 -16.57
C ASP A 140 10.75 13.14 -18.03
N ASP A 141 11.93 12.69 -18.44
CA ASP A 141 12.40 12.82 -19.84
C ASP A 141 11.48 12.08 -20.84
N ALA A 142 10.87 10.95 -20.41
CA ALA A 142 9.94 10.18 -21.25
C ALA A 142 8.58 10.86 -21.42
N LEU A 143 8.05 11.49 -20.39
CA LEU A 143 6.69 12.02 -20.35
C LEU A 143 6.62 13.55 -20.48
N GLY A 144 7.65 14.28 -20.04
CA GLY A 144 7.85 15.71 -20.30
C GLY A 144 6.95 16.71 -19.58
N ALA A 145 5.93 16.24 -18.83
CA ALA A 145 4.91 17.12 -18.25
C ALA A 145 4.45 16.68 -16.85
N GLY A 146 5.28 15.94 -16.12
CA GLY A 146 4.94 15.42 -14.79
C GLY A 146 4.84 16.52 -13.73
N GLN A 147 4.08 16.23 -12.68
CA GLN A 147 3.93 17.06 -11.49
C GLN A 147 4.71 16.44 -10.34
N TYR A 148 5.63 17.21 -9.76
CA TYR A 148 6.35 16.83 -8.56
C TYR A 148 5.53 17.24 -7.35
N LEU A 149 5.23 16.26 -6.49
CA LEU A 149 4.39 16.40 -5.30
C LEU A 149 5.11 15.76 -4.11
N ALA A 150 4.73 16.12 -2.90
CA ALA A 150 5.19 15.44 -1.70
C ALA A 150 4.14 15.54 -0.59
N ASP A 151 4.07 14.55 0.27
CA ASP A 151 3.28 14.60 1.50
C ASP A 151 4.08 15.22 2.66
N CYS A 152 5.41 15.23 2.56
CA CYS A 152 6.32 15.97 3.43
C CYS A 152 7.70 16.04 2.76
N LEU A 153 8.50 17.08 3.03
CA LEU A 153 9.85 17.23 2.50
C LEU A 153 10.91 17.34 3.60
N ARG A 154 10.54 17.88 4.77
CA ARG A 154 11.43 18.14 5.92
C ARG A 154 10.61 18.15 7.19
N ASP A 155 11.25 17.78 8.30
CA ASP A 155 10.63 17.78 9.65
C ASP A 155 9.31 17.05 9.70
N CYS A 156 9.26 15.90 9.03
CA CYS A 156 8.05 15.12 8.82
C CYS A 156 7.46 14.52 10.12
N GLY A 157 8.17 14.62 11.22
CA GLY A 157 7.74 14.11 12.51
C GLY A 157 7.45 12.60 12.44
N ASN A 158 6.36 12.18 13.04
CA ASN A 158 5.85 10.80 12.98
C ASN A 158 4.93 10.60 11.76
N ALA A 159 5.15 11.34 10.66
CA ALA A 159 4.41 11.13 9.43
C ALA A 159 4.61 9.69 8.97
N TYR A 160 3.51 9.03 8.66
CA TYR A 160 3.53 7.69 8.12
C TYR A 160 4.24 7.69 6.77
N VAL A 161 5.43 7.15 6.72
CA VAL A 161 6.32 7.03 5.55
C VAL A 161 6.25 8.21 4.58
N PRO A 162 6.91 9.36 4.90
CA PRO A 162 6.89 10.51 4.03
C PRO A 162 7.48 10.18 2.66
N SER A 163 6.88 10.69 1.60
CA SER A 163 7.24 10.34 0.23
C SER A 163 7.23 11.53 -0.72
N VAL A 164 8.02 11.42 -1.77
CA VAL A 164 7.98 12.30 -2.94
C VAL A 164 7.41 11.55 -4.13
N TYR A 165 6.68 12.26 -4.97
CA TYR A 165 5.94 11.71 -6.09
C TYR A 165 6.27 12.45 -7.37
N LEU A 166 6.28 11.73 -8.49
CA LEU A 166 6.23 12.32 -9.82
C LEU A 166 5.06 11.68 -10.57
N GLU A 167 3.97 12.42 -10.69
CA GLU A 167 2.77 12.02 -11.38
C GLU A 167 2.74 12.60 -12.78
N ALA A 168 2.30 11.82 -13.76
CA ALA A 168 2.08 12.26 -15.12
C ALA A 168 0.89 11.54 -15.74
N GLN A 169 0.28 12.18 -16.73
CA GLN A 169 -0.71 11.56 -17.60
C GLN A 169 -0.02 10.53 -18.49
N GLY A 170 -0.59 9.34 -18.58
CA GLY A 170 -0.09 8.29 -19.47
C GLY A 170 -0.03 8.75 -20.92
N SER A 171 0.95 8.24 -21.68
CA SER A 171 1.14 8.60 -23.08
C SER A 171 -0.08 8.30 -23.93
N ARG A 172 -0.37 9.22 -24.88
CA ARG A 172 -1.45 9.15 -25.88
C ARG A 172 -2.87 9.08 -25.32
N ALA A 173 -3.53 10.25 -25.24
CA ALA A 173 -5.02 10.40 -25.25
C ALA A 173 -5.85 9.36 -24.46
N LEU A 174 -5.21 8.60 -23.60
CA LEU A 174 -5.87 7.79 -22.59
C LEU A 174 -6.29 8.76 -21.49
N GLN A 175 -7.26 9.61 -21.83
CA GLN A 175 -7.89 10.53 -20.89
C GLN A 175 -8.19 9.75 -19.62
N PHE A 176 -7.69 10.28 -18.49
CA PHE A 176 -7.87 9.73 -17.16
C PHE A 176 -6.92 8.59 -16.71
N LYS A 177 -5.96 8.14 -17.52
CA LYS A 177 -4.93 7.20 -17.09
C LYS A 177 -3.69 7.96 -16.65
N GLN A 178 -3.20 7.58 -15.49
CA GLN A 178 -2.08 8.21 -14.81
C GLN A 178 -0.96 7.21 -14.62
N VAL A 179 0.26 7.70 -14.59
CA VAL A 179 1.46 6.96 -14.16
C VAL A 179 2.17 7.77 -13.09
N MET A 180 2.77 7.08 -12.12
CA MET A 180 3.39 7.76 -10.98
C MET A 180 4.60 6.97 -10.48
N LEU A 181 5.67 7.71 -10.16
CA LEU A 181 6.75 7.24 -9.31
C LEU A 181 6.52 7.70 -7.88
N THR A 182 6.92 6.86 -6.94
CA THR A 182 6.94 7.19 -5.51
C THR A 182 8.32 6.81 -4.96
N ALA A 183 8.95 7.72 -4.21
CA ALA A 183 10.12 7.41 -3.40
C ALA A 183 9.85 7.79 -1.96
N GLU A 184 10.04 6.80 -1.08
CA GLU A 184 9.93 6.98 0.36
C GLU A 184 11.17 7.72 0.88
N LEU A 185 10.97 8.68 1.80
CA LEU A 185 12.08 9.40 2.44
C LEU A 185 12.69 8.58 3.58
N ALA A 186 13.02 7.33 3.26
CA ALA A 186 13.60 6.35 4.18
C ALA A 186 15.12 6.14 3.98
N THR A 187 15.70 6.71 2.92
CA THR A 187 17.13 6.58 2.60
C THR A 187 17.81 7.93 2.54
N ASP A 188 19.10 8.00 2.87
CA ASP A 188 19.89 9.24 2.81
C ASP A 188 19.80 9.95 1.45
N PRO A 189 19.90 9.25 0.28
CA PRO A 189 19.74 9.91 -1.02
C PRO A 189 18.35 10.53 -1.21
N ALA A 190 17.29 9.87 -0.77
CA ALA A 190 15.93 10.40 -0.89
C ALA A 190 15.71 11.61 0.02
N ILE A 191 16.15 11.52 1.29
CA ILE A 191 16.08 12.62 2.25
C ILE A 191 16.88 13.84 1.76
N GLN A 192 18.09 13.61 1.25
CA GLN A 192 18.93 14.68 0.72
C GLN A 192 18.31 15.35 -0.51
N ALA A 193 17.75 14.58 -1.43
CA ALA A 193 17.10 15.11 -2.63
C ALA A 193 15.85 15.94 -2.26
N ALA A 194 15.01 15.43 -1.36
CA ALA A 194 13.85 16.17 -0.85
C ALA A 194 14.26 17.45 -0.12
N GLY A 195 15.30 17.39 0.71
CA GLY A 195 15.88 18.56 1.39
C GLY A 195 16.38 19.63 0.42
N GLN A 196 17.10 19.25 -0.64
CA GLN A 196 17.56 20.19 -1.67
C GLN A 196 16.38 20.88 -2.38
N TRP A 197 15.32 20.15 -2.65
CA TRP A 197 14.10 20.71 -3.23
C TRP A 197 13.44 21.69 -2.26
N ALA A 198 13.28 21.32 -0.99
CA ALA A 198 12.73 22.18 0.06
C ALA A 198 13.56 23.46 0.23
N ASP A 199 14.89 23.36 0.36
CA ASP A 199 15.80 24.50 0.53
C ASP A 199 15.69 25.52 -0.60
N ALA A 200 15.61 25.03 -1.83
CA ALA A 200 15.49 25.91 -2.99
C ALA A 200 14.13 26.64 -3.05
N MET A 201 13.07 26.05 -2.47
CA MET A 201 11.77 26.71 -2.33
C MET A 201 11.77 27.68 -1.16
N VAL A 202 12.30 27.31 0.01
CA VAL A 202 12.40 28.17 1.20
C VAL A 202 13.24 29.43 0.94
N ALA A 203 14.23 29.34 0.05
CA ALA A 203 15.00 30.52 -0.38
C ALA A 203 14.17 31.60 -1.11
N LYS A 204 12.94 31.29 -1.52
CA LYS A 204 12.05 32.18 -2.29
C LYS A 204 10.66 32.37 -1.65
N GLU A 205 10.24 31.39 -0.86
CA GLU A 205 8.97 31.38 -0.15
C GLU A 205 9.24 31.32 1.37
N SER A 206 8.16 31.41 2.18
CA SER A 206 8.29 31.16 3.61
C SER A 206 8.48 29.67 3.90
N GLU A 207 9.13 29.34 5.00
CA GLU A 207 9.26 27.96 5.47
C GLU A 207 7.89 27.32 5.71
N ASP A 208 6.96 28.05 6.30
CA ASP A 208 5.58 27.60 6.50
C ASP A 208 4.92 27.18 5.18
N TRP A 209 5.10 27.96 4.13
CA TRP A 209 4.53 27.65 2.81
C TRP A 209 5.06 26.33 2.24
N VAL A 210 6.33 26.01 2.50
CA VAL A 210 6.99 24.80 1.99
C VAL A 210 6.74 23.61 2.90
N VAL A 211 7.00 23.76 4.20
CA VAL A 211 7.10 22.62 5.14
C VAL A 211 5.76 22.31 5.79
N ARG A 212 5.06 23.35 6.27
CA ARG A 212 3.79 23.14 6.99
C ARG A 212 2.59 23.03 6.06
N ASP A 213 2.47 23.98 5.12
CA ASP A 213 1.28 24.10 4.29
C ASP A 213 1.36 23.26 3.02
N LEU A 214 2.55 22.79 2.64
CA LEU A 214 2.82 22.03 1.41
C LEU A 214 2.18 22.70 0.17
N ALA A 215 2.17 24.04 0.17
CA ALA A 215 1.44 24.84 -0.79
C ALA A 215 2.00 24.73 -2.22
N PHE A 216 3.21 24.20 -2.38
CA PHE A 216 3.78 23.86 -3.69
C PHE A 216 2.95 22.76 -4.41
N ASN A 217 2.25 21.87 -3.69
CA ASN A 217 1.34 20.91 -4.29
C ASN A 217 0.16 21.60 -5.01
N CYS A 218 -0.17 22.83 -4.63
CA CYS A 218 -1.18 23.66 -5.32
C CYS A 218 -0.63 24.37 -6.57
N GLN A 219 0.69 24.47 -6.68
CA GLN A 219 1.39 25.16 -7.76
C GLN A 219 2.55 24.29 -8.29
N PRO A 220 2.29 23.03 -8.71
CA PRO A 220 3.35 22.05 -9.00
C PRO A 220 4.28 22.49 -10.13
N GLN A 221 3.83 23.40 -10.99
CA GLN A 221 4.64 23.92 -12.09
C GLN A 221 5.60 25.03 -11.64
N LYS A 222 5.32 25.71 -10.51
CA LYS A 222 6.11 26.86 -10.05
C LYS A 222 7.57 26.50 -9.75
N TYR A 223 7.81 25.34 -9.17
CA TYR A 223 9.13 24.84 -8.77
C TYR A 223 9.47 23.50 -9.41
N ARG A 224 8.83 23.18 -10.53
CA ARG A 224 9.01 21.91 -11.25
C ARG A 224 10.47 21.66 -11.62
N ASP A 225 11.14 22.64 -12.20
CA ASP A 225 12.54 22.48 -12.65
C ASP A 225 13.51 22.26 -11.48
N VAL A 226 13.20 22.86 -10.33
CA VAL A 226 13.98 22.67 -9.11
C VAL A 226 13.81 21.24 -8.59
N ALA A 227 12.58 20.75 -8.53
CA ALA A 227 12.26 19.37 -8.17
C ALA A 227 12.91 18.37 -9.14
N ALA A 228 12.74 18.60 -10.45
CA ALA A 228 13.32 17.78 -11.50
C ALA A 228 14.85 17.68 -11.39
N LYS A 229 15.52 18.78 -11.04
CA LYS A 229 16.96 18.77 -10.81
C LYS A 229 17.34 18.00 -9.56
N ALA A 230 16.67 18.24 -8.43
CA ALA A 230 16.99 17.62 -7.14
C ALA A 230 16.75 16.11 -7.16
N LEU A 231 15.66 15.66 -7.78
CA LEU A 231 15.21 14.25 -7.78
C LEU A 231 15.71 13.46 -9.00
N ARG A 232 16.44 14.09 -9.95
CA ARG A 232 16.77 13.51 -11.24
C ARG A 232 17.39 12.09 -11.18
N THR A 233 18.32 11.87 -10.26
CA THR A 233 19.04 10.60 -10.10
C THR A 233 18.41 9.66 -9.08
N LEU A 234 17.37 10.12 -8.38
CA LEU A 234 16.68 9.31 -7.38
C LEU A 234 16.03 8.12 -8.03
N GLN A 235 16.23 6.94 -7.45
CA GLN A 235 15.49 5.74 -7.80
C GLN A 235 14.19 5.71 -7.00
N PRO A 236 13.06 5.41 -7.63
CA PRO A 236 11.81 5.24 -6.92
C PRO A 236 11.75 3.88 -6.19
N ASP A 237 10.91 3.80 -5.17
CA ASP A 237 10.56 2.56 -4.47
C ASP A 237 9.35 1.88 -5.12
N PHE A 238 8.46 2.68 -5.73
CA PHE A 238 7.25 2.17 -6.38
C PHE A 238 7.00 2.85 -7.72
N PHE A 239 6.45 2.06 -8.63
CA PHE A 239 5.84 2.51 -9.87
C PHE A 239 4.34 2.20 -9.83
N SER A 240 3.50 3.18 -10.10
CA SER A 240 2.05 3.01 -10.09
C SER A 240 1.43 3.48 -11.40
N PHE A 241 0.36 2.83 -11.85
CA PHE A 241 -0.42 3.26 -13.00
C PHE A 241 -1.90 2.90 -12.85
N GLY A 242 -2.76 3.66 -13.48
CA GLY A 242 -4.20 3.44 -13.40
C GLY A 242 -5.02 4.69 -13.67
N ASP A 243 -6.28 4.66 -13.25
CA ASP A 243 -7.22 5.77 -13.39
C ASP A 243 -7.70 6.34 -12.02
N ALA A 244 -7.09 5.87 -10.94
CA ALA A 244 -7.43 6.24 -9.57
C ALA A 244 -6.21 6.19 -8.64
N LEU A 245 -5.11 6.85 -9.05
CA LEU A 245 -3.92 6.94 -8.20
C LEU A 245 -4.15 7.88 -7.02
N ALA A 246 -3.62 7.50 -5.86
CA ALA A 246 -3.60 8.34 -4.68
C ALA A 246 -2.25 9.08 -4.61
N PHE A 247 -2.28 10.39 -4.53
CA PHE A 247 -1.13 11.27 -4.34
C PHE A 247 -1.56 12.52 -3.58
N PRO A 248 -0.61 13.28 -2.99
CA PRO A 248 -0.91 14.51 -2.29
C PRO A 248 -1.66 15.48 -3.19
N LYS A 249 -2.78 15.97 -2.68
CA LYS A 249 -3.57 16.99 -3.38
C LYS A 249 -3.25 18.36 -2.80
N CYS A 250 -3.51 19.39 -3.60
CA CYS A 250 -3.56 20.74 -3.07
C CYS A 250 -4.50 20.77 -1.85
N PRO A 251 -4.05 21.23 -0.68
CA PRO A 251 -4.96 21.48 0.43
C PRO A 251 -6.08 22.39 -0.07
N THR A 252 -7.32 21.90 -0.10
CA THR A 252 -8.45 22.73 -0.44
C THR A 252 -8.57 23.84 0.60
N ALA A 253 -9.09 25.01 0.22
CA ALA A 253 -9.30 26.12 1.16
C ALA A 253 -10.03 25.70 2.45
N GLU A 254 -10.86 24.64 2.38
CA GLU A 254 -11.48 24.01 3.54
C GLU A 254 -10.49 23.26 4.44
N ALA A 255 -9.43 22.64 3.89
CA ALA A 255 -8.36 22.02 4.66
C ALA A 255 -7.38 23.08 5.19
N ALA A 256 -7.11 24.14 4.42
CA ALA A 256 -6.31 25.28 4.87
C ALA A 256 -7.03 26.11 5.98
N VAL A 257 -8.34 26.22 5.95
CA VAL A 257 -9.14 26.81 7.02
C VAL A 257 -9.07 25.98 8.31
N ASN A 258 -8.77 24.68 8.21
CA ASN A 258 -8.55 23.81 9.38
C ASN A 258 -7.08 23.79 9.85
N SER A 259 -6.14 24.34 9.06
CA SER A 259 -4.69 24.39 9.40
C SER A 259 -4.20 25.80 9.78
N GLU A 260 -4.97 26.87 9.55
CA GLU A 260 -4.65 28.16 10.14
C GLU A 260 -4.89 28.13 11.66
N PRO A 261 -3.94 28.59 12.49
CA PRO A 261 -4.26 28.95 13.85
C PRO A 261 -5.27 30.10 13.74
N LYS A 262 -6.56 29.79 13.86
CA LYS A 262 -7.63 30.79 13.88
C LYS A 262 -7.28 31.82 14.94
N ALA A 263 -6.81 32.99 14.55
CA ALA A 263 -6.90 34.20 15.34
C ALA A 263 -8.39 34.44 15.58
N GLY A 264 -8.89 33.99 16.72
CA GLY A 264 -10.28 34.07 17.13
C GLY A 264 -10.98 32.71 17.15
N THR A 265 -10.79 31.94 18.24
CA THR A 265 -11.68 30.84 18.59
C THR A 265 -13.11 31.34 18.53
N PRO A 266 -14.04 30.68 17.78
CA PRO A 266 -15.45 31.04 17.83
C PRO A 266 -15.86 31.03 19.30
N THR A 267 -16.54 32.07 19.73
CA THR A 267 -16.97 32.24 21.14
C THR A 267 -17.73 30.97 21.55
N GLY A 268 -17.13 30.14 22.42
CA GLY A 268 -17.71 28.89 22.90
C GLY A 268 -17.03 27.57 22.42
N MET A 269 -15.91 27.61 21.68
CA MET A 269 -15.16 26.41 21.33
C MET A 269 -13.87 26.32 22.13
N VAL A 270 -13.40 25.10 22.43
CA VAL A 270 -12.20 24.80 23.19
C VAL A 270 -11.24 24.00 22.32
N MET A 271 -9.99 24.38 22.30
CA MET A 271 -8.95 23.65 21.55
C MET A 271 -8.49 22.41 22.36
N VAL A 272 -8.39 21.27 21.70
CA VAL A 272 -7.81 20.06 22.30
C VAL A 272 -6.31 20.29 22.52
N PRO A 273 -5.82 20.23 23.79
CA PRO A 273 -4.41 20.46 24.09
C PRO A 273 -3.47 19.48 23.38
N GLN A 274 -2.28 19.93 23.04
CA GLN A 274 -1.20 19.05 22.59
C GLN A 274 -0.59 18.30 23.79
N PRO A 275 -0.27 16.99 23.66
CA PRO A 275 0.58 16.32 24.64
C PRO A 275 1.94 16.99 24.74
N VAL A 276 2.51 17.10 25.94
CA VAL A 276 3.82 17.74 26.19
C VAL A 276 4.91 16.69 26.20
N GLY A 277 5.82 16.76 25.23
CA GLY A 277 6.95 15.82 25.12
C GLY A 277 6.52 14.43 24.68
N PRO A 278 7.43 13.48 24.67
CA PRO A 278 7.17 12.10 24.24
C PRO A 278 6.27 11.32 25.21
N CYS A 279 6.13 11.81 26.44
CA CYS A 279 5.33 11.17 27.48
C CYS A 279 4.64 12.22 28.35
N ASP A 280 3.33 12.34 28.23
CA ASP A 280 2.51 13.27 28.98
C ASP A 280 1.62 12.52 29.99
N MET A 281 2.14 12.30 31.17
CA MET A 281 1.44 11.61 32.27
C MET A 281 0.31 12.44 32.88
N ASP A 282 0.26 13.76 32.62
CA ASP A 282 -0.73 14.68 33.15
C ASP A 282 -1.71 15.16 32.06
N TYR A 283 -1.82 14.42 30.94
CA TYR A 283 -2.65 14.83 29.82
C TYR A 283 -4.14 14.96 30.19
N ASP A 284 -4.65 14.08 31.03
CA ASP A 284 -5.99 14.14 31.59
C ASP A 284 -6.25 15.47 32.33
N LYS A 285 -5.31 15.89 33.17
CA LYS A 285 -5.42 17.16 33.91
C LYS A 285 -5.46 18.36 32.99
N ARG A 286 -4.71 18.31 31.86
CA ARG A 286 -4.72 19.40 30.88
C ARG A 286 -6.01 19.43 30.06
N LEU A 287 -6.59 18.27 29.74
CA LEU A 287 -7.92 18.20 29.15
C LEU A 287 -8.97 18.80 30.06
N HIS A 288 -8.95 18.44 31.35
CA HIS A 288 -9.88 19.02 32.34
C HIS A 288 -9.67 20.52 32.54
N ALA A 289 -8.42 20.99 32.58
CA ALA A 289 -8.11 22.42 32.66
C ALA A 289 -8.58 23.20 31.44
N ALA A 290 -8.65 22.57 30.28
CA ALA A 290 -9.22 23.13 29.05
C ALA A 290 -10.75 23.00 29.00
N GLY A 291 -11.42 22.46 30.02
CA GLY A 291 -12.88 22.28 30.04
C GLY A 291 -13.38 21.12 29.20
N LEU A 292 -12.52 20.14 28.94
CA LEU A 292 -12.82 18.91 28.18
C LEU A 292 -12.92 17.71 29.13
N LYS A 293 -13.56 16.64 28.68
CA LYS A 293 -13.63 15.36 29.39
C LYS A 293 -12.55 14.43 28.86
N ALA A 294 -11.77 13.84 29.75
CA ALA A 294 -10.78 12.82 29.41
C ALA A 294 -11.44 11.43 29.39
N ASN A 295 -11.15 10.64 28.34
CA ASN A 295 -11.47 9.22 28.26
C ASN A 295 -10.20 8.46 27.93
N GLU A 296 -9.55 7.91 28.95
CA GLU A 296 -8.35 7.11 28.80
C GLU A 296 -8.71 5.69 28.42
N VAL A 297 -8.06 5.17 27.37
CA VAL A 297 -8.14 3.77 26.97
C VAL A 297 -6.78 3.14 27.26
N VAL A 298 -6.71 2.42 28.39
CA VAL A 298 -5.49 1.71 28.80
C VAL A 298 -5.34 0.45 27.96
N ILE A 299 -4.17 0.25 27.37
CA ILE A 299 -3.82 -0.93 26.57
C ILE A 299 -2.81 -1.76 27.35
N HIS A 300 -3.11 -3.05 27.50
CA HIS A 300 -2.24 -4.04 28.13
C HIS A 300 -1.92 -5.10 27.09
N GLY A 301 -0.64 -5.34 26.79
CA GLY A 301 -0.27 -6.48 25.97
C GLY A 301 1.04 -6.35 25.19
N PRO A 302 1.53 -7.47 24.63
CA PRO A 302 2.79 -7.54 23.90
C PRO A 302 2.79 -6.82 22.55
N ASP A 303 1.64 -6.45 22.02
CA ASP A 303 1.52 -5.86 20.67
C ASP A 303 1.97 -4.37 20.61
N GLU A 304 2.34 -3.79 21.76
CA GLU A 304 2.82 -2.40 21.85
C GLU A 304 4.26 -2.29 22.36
N GLN A 305 5.07 -3.31 22.14
CA GLN A 305 6.50 -3.33 22.54
C GLN A 305 7.35 -2.25 21.86
N ASP A 306 6.85 -1.59 20.83
CA ASP A 306 7.54 -0.50 20.14
C ASP A 306 7.25 0.88 20.75
N PHE A 307 6.52 0.95 21.87
CA PHE A 307 6.18 2.21 22.51
C PHE A 307 7.16 2.51 23.65
N GLU A 308 8.18 3.34 23.38
CA GLU A 308 9.05 3.91 24.43
C GLU A 308 8.25 4.90 25.28
N GLY A 309 7.58 4.44 26.30
CA GLY A 309 6.90 5.34 27.23
C GLY A 309 5.61 4.80 27.83
N TYR A 310 5.73 3.86 28.73
CA TYR A 310 4.62 3.43 29.58
C TYR A 310 3.98 4.61 30.33
N GLY A 311 2.66 4.66 30.38
CA GLY A 311 1.89 5.72 31.03
C GLY A 311 1.70 7.00 30.22
N CYS A 312 2.10 7.02 28.95
CA CYS A 312 2.08 8.20 28.11
C CYS A 312 0.83 8.27 27.25
N ALA A 313 0.23 9.46 27.12
CA ALA A 313 -0.91 9.68 26.24
C ALA A 313 -0.49 9.70 24.78
N TYR A 314 -1.13 8.86 23.96
CA TYR A 314 -0.95 8.81 22.51
C TYR A 314 -2.28 8.52 21.78
N ARG A 315 -2.30 8.69 20.47
CA ARG A 315 -3.52 8.50 19.63
C ARG A 315 -4.74 9.23 20.17
N VAL A 316 -4.61 10.53 20.29
CA VAL A 316 -5.66 11.41 20.81
C VAL A 316 -6.75 11.64 19.75
N THR A 317 -8.02 11.50 20.15
CA THR A 317 -9.18 11.71 19.27
C THR A 317 -10.29 12.50 20.03
N PRO A 318 -10.77 13.64 19.54
CA PRO A 318 -10.31 14.40 18.36
C PRO A 318 -8.83 14.79 18.47
N ALA A 319 -8.17 14.97 17.31
CA ALA A 319 -6.73 15.24 17.28
C ALA A 319 -6.40 16.54 18.05
N PRO A 320 -5.20 16.61 18.69
CA PRO A 320 -4.73 17.83 19.30
C PRO A 320 -4.73 19.00 18.32
N GLY A 321 -5.05 20.19 18.82
CA GLY A 321 -5.24 21.39 17.99
C GLY A 321 -6.64 21.55 17.38
N ASN A 322 -7.48 20.53 17.38
CA ASN A 322 -8.88 20.66 16.93
C ASN A 322 -9.70 21.46 17.94
N SER A 323 -10.60 22.30 17.44
CA SER A 323 -11.58 23.03 18.25
C SER A 323 -12.84 22.21 18.40
N VAL A 324 -13.26 21.97 19.64
CA VAL A 324 -14.44 21.18 20.00
C VAL A 324 -15.33 21.96 20.98
N PRO A 325 -16.64 21.67 21.08
CA PRO A 325 -17.48 22.28 22.09
C PRO A 325 -16.97 22.06 23.53
N PRO A 326 -17.13 22.98 24.44
CA PRO A 326 -16.81 22.77 25.87
C PRO A 326 -17.53 21.52 26.40
N GLY A 327 -16.83 20.74 27.23
CA GLY A 327 -17.35 19.49 27.77
C GLY A 327 -17.29 18.29 26.82
N SER A 328 -16.76 18.46 25.59
CA SER A 328 -16.52 17.34 24.67
C SER A 328 -15.59 16.31 25.29
N THR A 329 -15.81 15.03 24.96
CA THR A 329 -14.93 13.94 25.39
C THR A 329 -13.78 13.79 24.40
N VAL A 330 -12.56 13.81 24.93
CA VAL A 330 -11.33 13.50 24.19
C VAL A 330 -10.84 12.14 24.63
N THR A 331 -10.76 11.20 23.71
CA THR A 331 -10.26 9.86 23.95
C THR A 331 -8.78 9.81 23.61
N TYR A 332 -7.96 9.28 24.51
CA TYR A 332 -6.56 8.99 24.24
C TYR A 332 -6.20 7.61 24.75
N ARG A 333 -5.17 7.02 24.18
CA ARG A 333 -4.65 5.72 24.62
C ARG A 333 -3.45 5.93 25.52
N SER A 334 -3.29 5.05 26.50
CA SER A 334 -2.09 4.95 27.32
C SER A 334 -1.66 3.49 27.41
N ALA A 335 -0.35 3.24 27.36
CA ALA A 335 0.21 1.91 27.56
C ALA A 335 0.74 1.79 28.99
N TRP A 336 0.36 0.74 29.71
CA TRP A 336 0.82 0.45 31.05
C TRP A 336 1.38 -0.96 31.13
N GLU A 337 2.50 -1.14 31.87
CA GLU A 337 2.95 -2.48 32.23
C GLU A 337 1.86 -3.15 33.08
N GLY A 338 1.41 -4.32 32.60
CA GLY A 338 0.51 -5.16 33.38
C GLY A 338 1.24 -5.64 34.63
N GLY A 339 0.68 -5.33 35.80
CA GLY A 339 1.09 -5.88 37.08
C GLY A 339 0.72 -7.36 37.22
#